data_cbdfe99a7cf57a815903d820494fca86
#
_entry.id   cbdfe99a7cf57a815903d820494fca86
#
_cell.length_a   1.000
_cell.length_b   1.000
_cell.length_c   1.000
_cell.angle_alpha   90.00
_cell.angle_beta   90.00
_cell.angle_gamma   90.00
#
_symmetry.space_group_name_H-M   'P 1'
#
loop_
_entity.id
_entity.type
_entity.pdbx_description
1 polymer ?
#
loop_
_entity_poly.entity_id
_entity_poly.type
_entity_poly.pdbx_seq_one_letter_code
_entity_poly.pdbx_strand_id
1 'polypeptide(L)'
;LYQSGIREIIVNGSWLGEKIESFIANIQLEGLTLHYLYEGSEPLGTAGAVYNAIDHRLLLNENFWLVNSDIITNFSLPNISLINNRVGHLILVPNPDHNSAGDFGLRSDQVLNESIEMHTFSGISFLSCRMFDETIKRPSSLVDILRSNIKHNLISGELFLGEWLDVGTIERLNRAHNKFGKS
;
A
#
# COMPACT_ATOMS: atom_id res chain seq x y z
N LEU A 1 12.08 -1.11 -1.18
CA LEU A 1 11.89 -0.08 -0.15
C LEU A 1 13.24 0.50 0.29
N TYR A 2 14.18 -0.30 0.79
CA TYR A 2 15.48 0.16 1.27
C TYR A 2 16.29 0.92 0.19
N GLN A 3 16.28 0.43 -1.05
CA GLN A 3 16.92 1.10 -2.19
C GLN A 3 16.28 2.46 -2.55
N SER A 4 14.99 2.65 -2.22
CA SER A 4 14.29 3.93 -2.36
C SER A 4 14.56 4.90 -1.19
N GLY A 5 15.47 4.57 -0.29
CA GLY A 5 15.82 5.44 0.84
C GLY A 5 14.97 5.25 2.10
N ILE A 6 14.00 4.33 2.10
CA ILE A 6 13.20 4.02 3.30
C ILE A 6 14.10 3.35 4.35
N ARG A 7 14.04 3.84 5.58
CA ARG A 7 14.88 3.40 6.69
C ARG A 7 14.07 2.87 7.88
N GLU A 8 12.77 3.05 7.88
CA GLU A 8 11.87 2.51 8.89
C GLU A 8 10.72 1.81 8.18
N ILE A 9 10.47 0.55 8.52
CA ILE A 9 9.44 -0.27 7.89
C ILE A 9 8.67 -1.00 9.00
N ILE A 10 7.34 -0.88 8.93
CA ILE A 10 6.42 -1.63 9.77
C ILE A 10 5.85 -2.75 8.92
N VAL A 11 5.95 -3.98 9.39
CA VAL A 11 5.39 -5.17 8.75
C VAL A 11 4.29 -5.72 9.64
N ASN A 12 3.08 -5.73 9.11
CA ASN A 12 1.93 -6.33 9.77
C ASN A 12 1.77 -7.79 9.35
N GLY A 13 1.41 -8.66 10.28
CA GLY A 13 1.19 -10.06 9.99
C GLY A 13 0.22 -10.72 10.94
N SER A 14 -0.59 -11.65 10.40
CA SER A 14 -1.51 -12.51 11.14
C SER A 14 -1.17 -13.99 10.86
N TRP A 15 -1.51 -14.49 9.68
CA TRP A 15 -1.20 -15.85 9.26
C TRP A 15 0.32 -16.07 9.13
N LEU A 16 0.84 -17.16 9.68
CA LEU A 16 2.27 -17.48 9.73
C LEU A 16 3.13 -16.41 10.42
N GLY A 17 2.58 -15.68 11.37
CA GLY A 17 3.23 -14.56 12.05
C GLY A 17 4.64 -14.88 12.56
N GLU A 18 4.84 -16.00 13.26
CA GLU A 18 6.15 -16.44 13.78
C GLU A 18 7.21 -16.64 12.67
N LYS A 19 6.79 -17.10 11.48
CA LYS A 19 7.71 -17.25 10.34
C LYS A 19 8.11 -15.91 9.77
N ILE A 20 7.16 -14.98 9.67
CA ILE A 20 7.42 -13.61 9.19
C ILE A 20 8.34 -12.89 10.18
N GLU A 21 8.04 -12.96 11.47
CA GLU A 21 8.86 -12.38 12.53
C GLU A 21 10.29 -12.92 12.50
N SER A 22 10.45 -14.24 12.44
CA SER A 22 11.76 -14.90 12.33
C SER A 22 12.52 -14.48 11.06
N PHE A 23 11.82 -14.32 9.94
CA PHE A 23 12.43 -13.85 8.69
C PHE A 23 12.92 -12.40 8.82
N ILE A 24 12.08 -11.52 9.36
CA ILE A 24 12.39 -10.09 9.55
C ILE A 24 13.57 -9.91 10.50
N ALA A 25 13.62 -10.68 11.60
CA ALA A 25 14.70 -10.63 12.57
C ALA A 25 16.09 -10.97 11.99
N ASN A 26 16.14 -11.70 10.86
CA ASN A 26 17.37 -12.04 10.16
C ASN A 26 17.80 -11.00 9.12
N ILE A 27 16.98 -9.98 8.84
CA ILE A 27 17.33 -8.92 7.89
C ILE A 27 18.27 -7.93 8.59
N GLN A 28 19.50 -7.84 8.10
CA GLN A 28 20.50 -6.91 8.60
C GLN A 28 20.91 -5.96 7.46
N LEU A 29 20.36 -4.74 7.48
CA LEU A 29 20.72 -3.68 6.55
C LEU A 29 21.06 -2.42 7.36
N GLU A 30 22.16 -1.80 7.00
CA GLU A 30 22.68 -0.64 7.73
C GLU A 30 21.67 0.51 7.76
N GLY A 31 21.35 1.00 8.96
CA GLY A 31 20.41 2.10 9.18
C GLY A 31 18.95 1.75 8.90
N LEU A 32 18.59 0.47 8.73
CA LEU A 32 17.20 0.02 8.62
C LEU A 32 16.65 -0.40 9.98
N THR A 33 15.50 0.14 10.33
CA THR A 33 14.68 -0.30 11.47
C THR A 33 13.46 -1.05 10.94
N LEU A 34 13.25 -2.27 11.41
CA LEU A 34 12.09 -3.09 11.08
C LEU A 34 11.25 -3.31 12.35
N HIS A 35 9.97 -2.99 12.25
CA HIS A 35 8.97 -3.29 13.29
C HIS A 35 8.05 -4.39 12.79
N TYR A 36 7.87 -5.43 13.58
CA TYR A 36 6.84 -6.44 13.31
C TYR A 36 5.65 -6.21 14.22
N LEU A 37 4.45 -6.11 13.65
CA LEU A 37 3.20 -6.00 14.38
C LEU A 37 2.33 -7.23 14.11
N TYR A 38 2.15 -8.04 15.15
CA TYR A 38 1.22 -9.15 15.09
C TYR A 38 -0.22 -8.66 15.24
N GLU A 39 -1.09 -9.04 14.31
CA GLU A 39 -2.51 -8.62 14.25
C GLU A 39 -3.46 -9.55 15.01
N GLY A 40 -2.95 -10.64 15.59
CA GLY A 40 -3.77 -11.70 16.18
C GLY A 40 -4.08 -12.81 15.17
N SER A 41 -5.00 -13.70 15.54
CA SER A 41 -5.43 -14.84 14.70
C SER A 41 -6.29 -14.43 13.51
N GLU A 42 -6.95 -13.29 13.59
CA GLU A 42 -7.83 -12.75 12.55
C GLU A 42 -7.19 -11.52 11.91
N PRO A 43 -7.04 -11.49 10.57
CA PRO A 43 -6.50 -10.33 9.89
C PRO A 43 -7.37 -9.08 10.10
N LEU A 44 -6.73 -7.97 10.45
CA LEU A 44 -7.43 -6.69 10.67
C LEU A 44 -7.87 -6.01 9.36
N GLY A 45 -7.37 -6.47 8.22
CA GLY A 45 -7.49 -5.81 6.93
C GLY A 45 -6.56 -4.60 6.83
N THR A 46 -6.39 -4.07 5.61
CA THR A 46 -5.36 -3.05 5.34
C THR A 46 -5.52 -1.78 6.18
N ALA A 47 -6.74 -1.28 6.35
CA ALA A 47 -6.95 -0.11 7.23
C ALA A 47 -6.74 -0.46 8.70
N GLY A 48 -7.18 -1.66 9.13
CA GLY A 48 -6.97 -2.13 10.49
C GLY A 48 -5.49 -2.26 10.84
N ALA A 49 -4.66 -2.71 9.90
CA ALA A 49 -3.21 -2.74 10.05
C ALA A 49 -2.60 -1.35 10.31
N VAL A 50 -3.10 -0.33 9.60
CA VAL A 50 -2.67 1.07 9.82
C VAL A 50 -3.12 1.57 11.19
N TYR A 51 -4.37 1.34 11.59
CA TYR A 51 -4.84 1.69 12.94
C TYR A 51 -4.02 1.00 14.03
N ASN A 52 -3.66 -0.26 13.83
CA ASN A 52 -2.82 -1.01 14.75
C ASN A 52 -1.43 -0.35 14.91
N ALA A 53 -0.83 0.12 13.81
CA ALA A 53 0.44 0.84 13.85
C ALA A 53 0.34 2.20 14.56
N ILE A 54 -0.79 2.91 14.39
CA ILE A 54 -1.08 4.17 15.10
C ILE A 54 -1.25 3.91 16.61
N ASP A 55 -2.01 2.90 16.99
CA ASP A 55 -2.24 2.53 18.40
C ASP A 55 -0.94 2.15 19.12
N HIS A 56 0.00 1.52 18.40
CA HIS A 56 1.34 1.20 18.90
C HIS A 56 2.33 2.37 18.81
N ARG A 57 1.86 3.57 18.41
CA ARG A 57 2.67 4.79 18.27
C ARG A 57 3.84 4.67 17.29
N LEU A 58 3.74 3.80 16.31
CA LEU A 58 4.71 3.67 15.23
C LEU A 58 4.40 4.60 14.04
N LEU A 59 3.16 5.07 13.94
CA LEU A 59 2.72 6.08 12.97
C LEU A 59 2.06 7.24 13.74
N LEU A 60 2.81 8.35 13.91
CA LEU A 60 2.31 9.52 14.66
C LEU A 60 2.31 10.77 13.75
N ASN A 61 1.12 11.17 13.29
CA ASN A 61 0.91 12.43 12.53
C ASN A 61 1.78 12.60 11.28
N GLU A 62 2.26 11.50 10.72
CA GLU A 62 3.18 11.47 9.60
C GLU A 62 2.48 11.10 8.29
N ASN A 63 3.16 11.35 7.19
CA ASN A 63 2.83 10.76 5.90
C ASN A 63 3.73 9.52 5.72
N PHE A 64 3.19 8.46 5.16
CA PHE A 64 3.88 7.19 5.01
C PHE A 64 3.53 6.50 3.69
N TRP A 65 4.44 5.70 3.19
CA TRP A 65 4.16 4.77 2.11
C TRP A 65 3.48 3.52 2.66
N LEU A 66 2.32 3.19 2.10
CA LEU A 66 1.66 1.91 2.31
C LEU A 66 1.83 1.07 1.06
N VAL A 67 2.41 -0.12 1.22
CA VAL A 67 2.75 -1.02 0.12
C VAL A 67 2.23 -2.41 0.44
N ASN A 68 1.41 -2.98 -0.44
CA ASN A 68 0.97 -4.36 -0.31
C ASN A 68 2.16 -5.32 -0.43
N SER A 69 2.17 -6.38 0.36
CA SER A 69 3.27 -7.35 0.40
C SER A 69 3.27 -8.34 -0.76
N ASP A 70 2.18 -8.41 -1.52
CA ASP A 70 1.95 -9.35 -2.62
C ASP A 70 2.13 -8.72 -4.00
N ILE A 71 2.98 -7.71 -4.13
CA ILE A 71 3.30 -7.07 -5.40
C ILE A 71 4.79 -7.15 -5.73
N ILE A 72 5.10 -7.30 -7.01
CA ILE A 72 6.44 -7.17 -7.58
C ILE A 72 6.39 -6.00 -8.57
N THR A 73 7.30 -5.05 -8.42
CA THR A 73 7.33 -3.84 -9.25
C THR A 73 8.72 -3.23 -9.34
N ASN A 74 8.99 -2.51 -10.43
CA ASN A 74 10.14 -1.63 -10.54
C ASN A 74 9.80 -0.15 -10.23
N PHE A 75 8.62 0.10 -9.63
CA PHE A 75 8.28 1.44 -9.13
C PHE A 75 9.24 1.82 -8.00
N SER A 76 9.91 2.95 -8.16
CA SER A 76 10.77 3.54 -7.13
C SER A 76 9.96 4.50 -6.29
N LEU A 77 9.93 4.33 -4.97
CA LEU A 77 9.21 5.24 -4.08
C LEU A 77 9.89 6.61 -4.07
N PRO A 78 9.30 7.65 -4.67
CA PRO A 78 9.89 8.98 -4.68
C PRO A 78 9.74 9.67 -3.33
N ASN A 79 10.59 10.66 -3.07
CA ASN A 79 10.37 11.60 -1.97
C ASN A 79 9.33 12.62 -2.42
N ILE A 80 8.07 12.43 -2.03
CA ILE A 80 6.95 13.31 -2.38
C ILE A 80 6.35 13.96 -1.15
N SER A 81 5.57 15.02 -1.38
CA SER A 81 4.79 15.71 -0.35
C SER A 81 3.35 15.82 -0.79
N LEU A 82 2.43 15.64 0.15
CA LEU A 82 1.02 15.89 -0.06
C LEU A 82 0.78 17.41 -0.06
N ILE A 83 0.40 17.95 -1.22
CA ILE A 83 0.13 19.38 -1.42
C ILE A 83 -1.36 19.65 -1.52
N ASN A 84 -1.78 20.91 -1.45
CA ASN A 84 -3.17 21.36 -1.63
C ASN A 84 -4.19 20.64 -0.73
N ASN A 85 -3.85 20.46 0.55
CA ASN A 85 -4.66 19.72 1.53
C ASN A 85 -4.95 18.25 1.17
N ARG A 86 -4.23 17.67 0.20
CA ARG A 86 -4.34 16.23 -0.09
C ARG A 86 -3.96 15.42 1.14
N VAL A 87 -4.62 14.28 1.28
CA VAL A 87 -4.35 13.33 2.37
C VAL A 87 -3.84 11.99 1.85
N GLY A 88 -3.81 11.83 0.54
CA GLY A 88 -3.28 10.62 -0.10
C GLY A 88 -2.88 10.83 -1.55
N HIS A 89 -1.96 9.97 -2.02
CA HIS A 89 -1.54 9.84 -3.39
C HIS A 89 -1.49 8.35 -3.76
N LEU A 90 -2.20 7.94 -4.81
CA LEU A 90 -2.30 6.56 -5.25
C LEU A 90 -1.46 6.32 -6.49
N ILE A 91 -0.79 5.18 -6.53
CA ILE A 91 -0.17 4.68 -7.75
C ILE A 91 -1.17 3.73 -8.41
N LEU A 92 -1.62 4.08 -9.60
CA LEU A 92 -2.52 3.28 -10.42
C LEU A 92 -1.72 2.59 -11.52
N VAL A 93 -2.22 1.46 -12.01
CA VAL A 93 -1.61 0.69 -13.10
C VAL A 93 -2.67 0.34 -14.14
N PRO A 94 -2.28 0.03 -15.40
CA PRO A 94 -3.20 -0.55 -16.38
C PRO A 94 -3.87 -1.80 -15.83
N ASN A 95 -5.13 -2.01 -16.20
CA ASN A 95 -5.93 -3.11 -15.69
C ASN A 95 -5.36 -4.47 -16.11
N PRO A 96 -5.00 -5.33 -15.16
CA PRO A 96 -4.64 -6.71 -15.46
C PRO A 96 -5.88 -7.55 -15.81
N ASP A 97 -5.69 -8.72 -16.41
CA ASP A 97 -6.79 -9.60 -16.83
C ASP A 97 -7.78 -9.93 -15.70
N HIS A 98 -7.29 -10.06 -14.48
CA HIS A 98 -8.12 -10.42 -13.32
C HIS A 98 -8.84 -9.22 -12.68
N ASN A 99 -8.55 -7.98 -13.10
CA ASN A 99 -9.24 -6.76 -12.69
C ASN A 99 -9.51 -5.84 -13.90
N SER A 100 -10.17 -6.37 -14.91
CA SER A 100 -10.43 -5.64 -16.16
C SER A 100 -11.32 -4.41 -16.00
N ALA A 101 -12.11 -4.32 -14.92
CA ALA A 101 -12.96 -3.18 -14.61
C ALA A 101 -12.19 -2.00 -14.00
N GLY A 102 -11.03 -2.26 -13.37
CA GLY A 102 -10.29 -1.27 -12.61
C GLY A 102 -10.98 -0.86 -11.30
N ASP A 103 -10.32 -0.03 -10.52
CA ASP A 103 -10.77 0.38 -9.18
C ASP A 103 -11.11 1.87 -9.11
N PHE A 104 -10.34 2.71 -9.82
CA PHE A 104 -10.43 4.17 -9.78
C PHE A 104 -10.17 4.79 -11.15
N GLY A 105 -10.82 5.94 -11.38
CA GLY A 105 -10.50 6.81 -12.52
C GLY A 105 -9.37 7.78 -12.19
N LEU A 106 -8.74 8.33 -13.24
CA LEU A 106 -7.72 9.36 -13.11
C LEU A 106 -8.01 10.49 -14.10
N ARG A 107 -7.99 11.75 -13.60
CA ARG A 107 -8.08 12.96 -14.43
C ARG A 107 -6.96 13.90 -14.04
N SER A 108 -5.98 14.05 -14.92
CA SER A 108 -4.70 14.69 -14.58
C SER A 108 -4.06 14.01 -13.37
N ASP A 109 -4.01 14.65 -12.22
CA ASP A 109 -3.53 14.11 -10.94
C ASP A 109 -4.64 13.78 -9.94
N GLN A 110 -5.91 13.94 -10.31
CA GLN A 110 -7.05 13.70 -9.43
C GLN A 110 -7.60 12.31 -9.60
N VAL A 111 -7.65 11.55 -8.52
CA VAL A 111 -8.31 10.23 -8.48
C VAL A 111 -9.82 10.40 -8.37
N LEU A 112 -10.56 9.59 -9.10
CA LEU A 112 -12.03 9.58 -9.16
C LEU A 112 -12.57 8.20 -8.79
N ASN A 113 -13.72 8.17 -8.09
CA ASN A 113 -14.40 6.91 -7.80
C ASN A 113 -14.98 6.22 -9.04
N GLU A 114 -15.33 7.02 -10.04
CA GLU A 114 -15.92 6.56 -11.31
C GLU A 114 -15.41 7.42 -12.45
N SER A 115 -15.12 6.81 -13.59
CA SER A 115 -14.69 7.45 -14.82
C SER A 115 -15.01 6.55 -16.01
N ILE A 116 -14.96 7.09 -17.24
CA ILE A 116 -15.05 6.28 -18.46
C ILE A 116 -13.85 5.34 -18.56
N GLU A 117 -12.66 5.83 -18.19
CA GLU A 117 -11.44 5.04 -18.12
C GLU A 117 -11.09 4.81 -16.65
N MET A 118 -11.02 3.54 -16.28
CA MET A 118 -10.69 3.09 -14.93
C MET A 118 -9.35 2.36 -14.95
N HIS A 119 -8.62 2.47 -13.86
CA HIS A 119 -7.31 1.85 -13.65
C HIS A 119 -7.30 1.05 -12.37
N THR A 120 -6.42 0.07 -12.28
CA THR A 120 -6.25 -0.75 -11.09
C THR A 120 -5.40 -0.03 -10.04
N PHE A 121 -5.79 -0.07 -8.79
CA PHE A 121 -4.96 0.36 -7.66
C PHE A 121 -3.80 -0.63 -7.48
N SER A 122 -2.59 -0.15 -7.60
CA SER A 122 -1.39 -1.00 -7.57
C SER A 122 -1.08 -1.63 -6.20
N GLY A 123 -1.78 -1.22 -5.14
CA GLY A 123 -1.40 -1.54 -3.77
C GLY A 123 -0.26 -0.68 -3.23
N ILE A 124 0.12 0.40 -3.93
CA ILE A 124 1.11 1.38 -3.48
C ILE A 124 0.43 2.72 -3.30
N SER A 125 0.58 3.33 -2.14
CA SER A 125 0.03 4.65 -1.85
C SER A 125 0.87 5.41 -0.83
N PHE A 126 0.91 6.74 -0.97
CA PHE A 126 1.48 7.64 0.02
C PHE A 126 0.35 8.33 0.77
N LEU A 127 0.21 8.07 2.06
CA LEU A 127 -0.96 8.42 2.85
C LEU A 127 -0.56 9.29 4.05
N SER A 128 -1.50 10.15 4.47
CA SER A 128 -1.40 10.89 5.72
C SER A 128 -2.16 10.18 6.84
N CYS A 129 -1.59 10.10 8.03
CA CYS A 129 -2.28 9.61 9.23
C CYS A 129 -3.62 10.33 9.48
N ARG A 130 -3.79 11.56 8.98
CA ARG A 130 -5.07 12.31 9.08
C ARG A 130 -6.26 11.63 8.40
N MET A 131 -6.02 10.65 7.52
CA MET A 131 -7.10 9.84 6.91
C MET A 131 -7.72 8.85 7.90
N PHE A 132 -7.00 8.54 8.97
CA PHE A 132 -7.34 7.48 9.93
C PHE A 132 -7.82 8.11 11.24
N ASP A 133 -8.92 8.90 11.14
CA ASP A 133 -9.52 9.55 12.30
C ASP A 133 -10.09 8.53 13.30
N GLU A 134 -9.69 8.63 14.55
CA GLU A 134 -10.11 7.72 15.62
C GLU A 134 -11.57 7.90 16.06
N THR A 135 -12.21 9.00 15.67
CA THR A 135 -13.58 9.36 16.09
C THR A 135 -14.66 8.59 15.33
N ILE A 136 -14.33 7.94 14.23
CA ILE A 136 -15.26 7.17 13.39
C ILE A 136 -15.05 5.68 13.63
N LYS A 137 -16.14 4.88 13.50
CA LYS A 137 -16.03 3.41 13.48
C LYS A 137 -14.93 3.00 12.52
N ARG A 138 -13.86 2.40 13.03
CA ARG A 138 -12.67 2.01 12.25
C ARG A 138 -13.04 0.97 11.19
N PRO A 139 -13.02 1.30 9.88
CA PRO A 139 -13.21 0.32 8.82
C PRO A 139 -11.95 -0.54 8.67
N SER A 140 -12.15 -1.81 8.35
CA SER A 140 -11.03 -2.71 7.99
C SER A 140 -10.57 -2.51 6.54
N SER A 141 -11.44 -1.94 5.69
CA SER A 141 -11.18 -1.70 4.27
C SER A 141 -10.53 -0.32 4.04
N LEU A 142 -9.33 -0.33 3.51
CA LEU A 142 -8.67 0.89 3.03
C LEU A 142 -9.46 1.54 1.88
N VAL A 143 -10.05 0.73 1.00
CA VAL A 143 -10.80 1.23 -0.16
C VAL A 143 -11.97 2.11 0.26
N ASP A 144 -12.66 1.80 1.35
CA ASP A 144 -13.76 2.62 1.85
C ASP A 144 -13.28 4.00 2.33
N ILE A 145 -12.14 4.03 3.02
CA ILE A 145 -11.49 5.29 3.44
C ILE A 145 -11.08 6.09 2.21
N LEU A 146 -10.44 5.45 1.23
CA LEU A 146 -10.02 6.11 -0.02
C LEU A 146 -11.23 6.69 -0.75
N ARG A 147 -12.30 5.90 -0.97
CA ARG A 147 -13.50 6.35 -1.68
C ARG A 147 -14.18 7.53 -0.99
N SER A 148 -14.19 7.56 0.34
CA SER A 148 -14.70 8.69 1.11
C SER A 148 -13.89 9.97 0.84
N ASN A 149 -12.55 9.89 0.91
CA ASN A 149 -11.67 11.04 0.69
C ASN A 149 -11.63 11.49 -0.79
N ILE A 150 -11.79 10.56 -1.74
CA ILE A 150 -11.90 10.87 -3.18
C ILE A 150 -13.14 11.76 -3.44
N LYS A 151 -14.29 11.51 -2.80
CA LYS A 151 -15.49 12.35 -2.91
C LYS A 151 -15.25 13.80 -2.53
N HIS A 152 -14.28 14.07 -1.66
CA HIS A 152 -13.88 15.40 -1.21
C HIS A 152 -12.67 15.97 -1.96
N ASN A 153 -12.24 15.32 -3.06
CA ASN A 153 -11.06 15.71 -3.86
C ASN A 153 -9.76 15.75 -3.06
N LEU A 154 -9.61 14.90 -2.05
CA LEU A 154 -8.45 14.87 -1.17
C LEU A 154 -7.38 13.85 -1.59
N ILE A 155 -7.63 13.09 -2.66
CA ILE A 155 -6.71 12.06 -3.15
C ILE A 155 -6.19 12.43 -4.53
N SER A 156 -4.88 12.48 -4.65
CA SER A 156 -4.17 12.54 -5.93
C SER A 156 -3.70 11.16 -6.37
N GLY A 157 -3.20 11.05 -7.58
CA GLY A 157 -2.61 9.82 -8.08
C GLY A 157 -1.89 10.01 -9.39
N GLU A 158 -1.20 8.96 -9.81
CA GLU A 158 -0.53 8.87 -11.09
C GLU A 158 -0.70 7.48 -11.69
N LEU A 159 -0.60 7.38 -13.03
CA LEU A 159 -0.61 6.12 -13.76
C LEU A 159 0.84 5.68 -14.00
N PHE A 160 1.22 4.57 -13.38
CA PHE A 160 2.50 3.93 -13.58
C PHE A 160 2.42 2.90 -14.70
N LEU A 161 3.25 3.06 -15.72
CA LEU A 161 3.29 2.20 -16.91
C LEU A 161 4.49 1.23 -16.90
N GLY A 162 5.22 1.14 -15.79
CA GLY A 162 6.35 0.24 -15.64
C GLY A 162 5.92 -1.19 -15.30
N GLU A 163 6.88 -1.97 -14.83
CA GLU A 163 6.59 -3.35 -14.44
C GLU A 163 5.88 -3.42 -13.09
N TRP A 164 4.74 -4.05 -13.11
CA TRP A 164 3.94 -4.35 -11.93
C TRP A 164 3.26 -5.71 -12.08
N LEU A 165 3.26 -6.49 -11.02
CA LEU A 165 2.61 -7.80 -10.96
C LEU A 165 2.11 -8.05 -9.54
N ASP A 166 0.82 -8.40 -9.42
CA ASP A 166 0.22 -8.94 -8.21
C ASP A 166 0.50 -10.45 -8.14
N VAL A 167 1.05 -10.90 -7.02
CA VAL A 167 1.42 -12.31 -6.77
C VAL A 167 0.54 -12.97 -5.70
N GLY A 168 -0.64 -12.45 -5.43
CA GLY A 168 -1.58 -12.93 -4.42
C GLY A 168 -2.15 -14.33 -4.67
N THR A 169 -1.76 -15.03 -5.74
CA THR A 169 -2.08 -16.45 -5.98
C THR A 169 -0.84 -17.24 -6.36
N ILE A 170 -0.86 -18.57 -6.09
CA ILE A 170 0.25 -19.46 -6.46
C ILE A 170 0.54 -19.40 -7.97
N GLU A 171 -0.49 -19.29 -8.80
CA GLU A 171 -0.32 -19.17 -10.26
C GLU A 171 0.41 -17.89 -10.63
N ARG A 172 0.00 -16.73 -10.06
CA ARG A 172 0.66 -15.44 -10.29
C ARG A 172 2.08 -15.41 -9.75
N LEU A 173 2.32 -16.02 -8.58
CA LEU A 173 3.65 -16.18 -8.02
C LEU A 173 4.55 -17.00 -8.95
N ASN A 174 4.07 -18.11 -9.53
CA ASN A 174 4.82 -18.91 -10.49
C ASN A 174 5.14 -18.14 -11.78
N ARG A 175 4.21 -17.30 -12.27
CA ARG A 175 4.47 -16.38 -13.41
C ARG A 175 5.58 -15.39 -13.06
N ALA A 176 5.57 -14.84 -11.86
CA ALA A 176 6.62 -13.94 -11.38
C ALA A 176 7.98 -14.63 -11.33
N HIS A 177 8.06 -15.85 -10.80
CA HIS A 177 9.28 -16.65 -10.79
C HIS A 177 9.84 -16.90 -12.18
N ASN A 178 8.98 -17.18 -13.16
CA ASN A 178 9.40 -17.37 -14.54
C ASN A 178 9.90 -16.09 -15.21
N LYS A 179 9.34 -14.92 -14.84
CA LYS A 179 9.69 -13.62 -15.40
C LYS A 179 10.93 -13.01 -14.74
N PHE A 180 11.05 -13.11 -13.43
CA PHE A 180 12.04 -12.39 -12.61
C PHE A 180 13.06 -13.31 -11.93
N GLY A 181 12.82 -14.61 -11.87
CA GLY A 181 13.66 -15.58 -11.13
C GLY A 181 14.88 -16.09 -11.88
N LYS A 182 15.26 -15.48 -13.00
CA LYS A 182 16.44 -15.85 -13.81
C LYS A 182 17.64 -14.91 -13.59
N SER A 183 17.78 -14.37 -12.38
CA SER A 183 18.94 -13.57 -11.99
C SER A 183 19.85 -14.36 -11.10
#